data_c48a1582a97a67744909de1a2b3ad652
#
_entry.id   c48a1582a97a67744909de1a2b3ad652
#
_cell.length_a   1.000
_cell.length_b   1.000
_cell.length_c   1.000
_cell.angle_alpha   90.00
_cell.angle_beta   90.00
_cell.angle_gamma   90.00
#
_symmetry.space_group_name_H-M   'P 1'
#
loop_
_entity.id
_entity.type
_entity.pdbx_description
1 polymer ?
#
loop_
_entity_poly.entity_id
_entity_poly.type
_entity_poly.pdbx_seq_one_letter_code
_entity_poly.pdbx_strand_id
1 'polypeptide(L)'
;MSHPDLLAPPDTRPIEVGEVWENPVTLESAVTVDLPWLNDEGRAAGIMTAVPGARVVGEHMHPALVERFSVEDGELTVLLDGRKSVLGAGERAEIQPGVWHDWWNEGDKTAIVRVEVTPGERFGHLIETLFGLAREGHVNKRGMPHPLQLALLATEFSDIIVFRKPPPAVQRPLFGILAPLARRRGYRATYPSLSRTTLAPRVPRDTPAG
;
A
#
# COMPACT_ATOMS: atom_id res chain seq x y z
N MET A 1 -25.82 2.30 -2.20
CA MET A 1 -25.25 2.20 -3.56
C MET A 1 -24.90 0.75 -3.79
N SER A 2 -25.50 0.12 -4.79
CA SER A 2 -25.11 -1.22 -5.24
C SER A 2 -23.72 -1.14 -5.84
N HIS A 3 -22.84 -2.09 -5.52
CA HIS A 3 -21.51 -2.20 -6.11
C HIS A 3 -21.51 -3.28 -7.21
N PRO A 4 -22.12 -3.05 -8.38
CA PRO A 4 -22.26 -4.08 -9.40
C PRO A 4 -20.90 -4.55 -9.92
N ASP A 5 -19.90 -3.66 -9.96
CA ASP A 5 -18.58 -3.97 -10.51
C ASP A 5 -17.66 -4.72 -9.53
N LEU A 6 -17.96 -4.66 -8.22
CA LEU A 6 -17.22 -5.44 -7.21
C LEU A 6 -17.61 -6.92 -7.19
N LEU A 7 -18.63 -7.33 -7.94
CA LEU A 7 -19.07 -8.72 -8.06
C LEU A 7 -18.39 -9.48 -9.21
N ALA A 8 -17.57 -8.79 -10.02
CA ALA A 8 -16.78 -9.45 -11.05
C ALA A 8 -15.92 -10.57 -10.44
N PRO A 9 -15.70 -11.69 -11.16
CA PRO A 9 -14.80 -12.73 -10.67
C PRO A 9 -13.42 -12.13 -10.41
N PRO A 10 -12.69 -12.63 -9.40
CA PRO A 10 -11.35 -12.13 -9.11
C PRO A 10 -10.48 -12.29 -10.35
N ASP A 11 -9.78 -11.23 -10.71
CA ASP A 11 -8.69 -11.34 -11.68
C ASP A 11 -7.61 -12.21 -11.04
N THR A 12 -7.35 -13.36 -11.64
CA THR A 12 -6.37 -14.35 -11.16
C THR A 12 -4.99 -14.12 -11.75
N ARG A 13 -4.80 -13.04 -12.55
CA ARG A 13 -3.48 -12.71 -13.07
C ARG A 13 -2.52 -12.41 -11.92
N PRO A 14 -1.28 -12.93 -11.97
CA PRO A 14 -0.25 -12.52 -11.03
C PRO A 14 0.07 -11.03 -11.21
N ILE A 15 0.51 -10.38 -10.14
CA ILE A 15 1.13 -9.05 -10.21
C ILE A 15 2.40 -9.16 -11.06
N GLU A 16 2.64 -8.16 -11.92
CA GLU A 16 3.80 -8.13 -12.81
C GLU A 16 4.71 -6.93 -12.50
N VAL A 17 6.00 -7.09 -12.78
CA VAL A 17 6.93 -5.96 -12.72
C VAL A 17 6.54 -4.93 -13.78
N GLY A 18 6.51 -3.66 -13.39
CA GLY A 18 6.07 -2.53 -14.22
C GLY A 18 4.60 -2.20 -14.08
N GLU A 19 3.82 -2.91 -13.25
CA GLU A 19 2.45 -2.46 -12.95
C GLU A 19 2.48 -1.13 -12.22
N VAL A 20 1.58 -0.23 -12.63
CA VAL A 20 1.39 1.08 -12.03
C VAL A 20 0.11 1.09 -11.22
N TRP A 21 0.21 1.46 -9.98
CA TRP A 21 -0.91 1.65 -9.07
C TRP A 21 -1.00 3.12 -8.67
N GLU A 22 -2.20 3.68 -8.69
CA GLU A 22 -2.45 5.08 -8.39
C GLU A 22 -3.50 5.24 -7.30
N ASN A 23 -3.24 6.12 -6.36
CA ASN A 23 -4.19 6.54 -5.34
C ASN A 23 -4.42 8.05 -5.42
N PRO A 24 -5.46 8.50 -6.14
CA PRO A 24 -5.73 9.92 -6.34
C PRO A 24 -6.18 10.64 -5.07
N VAL A 25 -6.54 9.90 -4.01
CA VAL A 25 -7.01 10.49 -2.74
C VAL A 25 -5.86 10.75 -1.79
N THR A 26 -4.88 9.85 -1.74
CA THR A 26 -3.67 10.00 -0.93
C THR A 26 -2.52 10.66 -1.70
N LEU A 27 -2.72 10.93 -3.00
CA LEU A 27 -1.80 11.64 -3.89
C LEU A 27 -0.47 10.91 -4.09
N GLU A 28 -0.55 9.59 -4.20
CA GLU A 28 0.60 8.73 -4.43
C GLU A 28 0.36 7.79 -5.62
N SER A 29 1.44 7.36 -6.24
CA SER A 29 1.45 6.26 -7.19
C SER A 29 2.65 5.35 -6.91
N ALA A 30 2.57 4.11 -7.37
CA ALA A 30 3.67 3.17 -7.23
C ALA A 30 3.83 2.35 -8.51
N VAL A 31 5.09 2.06 -8.87
CA VAL A 31 5.44 1.14 -9.96
C VAL A 31 6.15 -0.05 -9.35
N THR A 32 5.68 -1.26 -9.61
CA THR A 32 6.32 -2.49 -9.15
C THR A 32 7.66 -2.69 -9.85
N VAL A 33 8.73 -2.93 -9.09
CA VAL A 33 10.08 -3.12 -9.66
C VAL A 33 10.73 -4.44 -9.28
N ASP A 34 10.23 -5.09 -8.21
CA ASP A 34 10.65 -6.43 -7.80
C ASP A 34 9.48 -7.17 -7.15
N LEU A 35 9.46 -8.48 -7.29
CA LEU A 35 8.38 -9.33 -6.79
C LEU A 35 8.95 -10.50 -5.98
N PRO A 36 8.23 -10.95 -4.93
CA PRO A 36 8.74 -11.93 -3.97
C PRO A 36 9.19 -13.25 -4.59
N TRP A 37 8.57 -13.66 -5.68
CA TRP A 37 8.90 -14.90 -6.39
C TRP A 37 10.01 -14.75 -7.45
N LEU A 38 10.58 -13.56 -7.57
CA LEU A 38 11.70 -13.26 -8.49
C LEU A 38 13.04 -13.13 -7.76
N ASN A 39 13.05 -13.24 -6.43
CA ASN A 39 14.26 -13.15 -5.61
C ASN A 39 14.20 -14.11 -4.42
N ASP A 40 15.37 -14.47 -3.87
CA ASP A 40 15.50 -15.45 -2.80
C ASP A 40 15.08 -14.89 -1.41
N GLU A 41 14.93 -13.58 -1.29
CA GLU A 41 14.57 -12.90 -0.04
C GLU A 41 13.07 -12.84 0.21
N GLY A 42 12.24 -13.21 -0.79
CA GLY A 42 10.78 -13.02 -0.73
C GLY A 42 10.39 -11.53 -0.66
N ARG A 43 11.22 -10.65 -1.23
CA ARG A 43 11.06 -9.19 -1.18
C ARG A 43 10.13 -8.70 -2.30
N ALA A 44 9.17 -7.84 -1.96
CA ALA A 44 8.49 -6.99 -2.93
C ALA A 44 9.09 -5.59 -2.89
N ALA A 45 9.20 -4.94 -4.06
CA ALA A 45 9.64 -3.56 -4.15
C ALA A 45 8.87 -2.77 -5.19
N GLY A 46 8.68 -1.48 -4.90
CA GLY A 46 8.07 -0.50 -5.80
C GLY A 46 8.78 0.84 -5.72
N ILE A 47 8.68 1.61 -6.80
CA ILE A 47 9.04 3.03 -6.79
C ILE A 47 7.76 3.82 -6.55
N MET A 48 7.67 4.44 -5.38
CA MET A 48 6.58 5.31 -4.99
C MET A 48 6.88 6.75 -5.44
N THR A 49 5.90 7.38 -6.05
CA THR A 49 5.88 8.81 -6.35
C THR A 49 4.87 9.48 -5.43
N ALA A 50 5.33 10.34 -4.54
CA ALA A 50 4.50 11.08 -3.59
C ALA A 50 4.58 12.58 -3.90
N VAL A 51 3.53 13.14 -4.50
CA VAL A 51 3.48 14.58 -4.78
C VAL A 51 3.29 15.39 -3.50
N PRO A 52 3.53 16.71 -3.49
CA PRO A 52 3.27 17.57 -2.34
C PRO A 52 1.87 17.35 -1.74
N GLY A 53 1.80 17.09 -0.44
CA GLY A 53 0.57 16.73 0.27
C GLY A 53 0.19 15.24 0.27
N ALA A 54 0.95 14.40 -0.43
CA ALA A 54 0.76 12.95 -0.38
C ALA A 54 0.97 12.40 1.04
N ARG A 55 0.21 11.36 1.38
CA ARG A 55 0.29 10.73 2.71
C ARG A 55 -0.29 9.32 2.68
N VAL A 56 0.19 8.45 3.54
CA VAL A 56 -0.46 7.16 3.78
C VAL A 56 -1.78 7.35 4.57
N VAL A 57 -2.64 6.34 4.54
CA VAL A 57 -3.98 6.38 5.16
C VAL A 57 -3.92 6.16 6.68
N GLY A 58 -3.02 6.87 7.36
CA GLY A 58 -2.91 6.90 8.80
C GLY A 58 -1.89 5.96 9.41
N GLU A 59 -1.51 6.28 10.64
CA GLU A 59 -0.48 5.57 11.39
C GLU A 59 -0.83 4.08 11.54
N HIS A 60 0.11 3.22 11.20
CA HIS A 60 -0.04 1.78 11.18
C HIS A 60 1.26 1.07 11.58
N MET A 61 1.20 -0.24 11.70
CA MET A 61 2.37 -1.10 11.87
C MET A 61 2.22 -2.37 11.03
N HIS A 62 3.33 -2.99 10.74
CA HIS A 62 3.41 -4.30 10.13
C HIS A 62 3.79 -5.34 11.20
N PRO A 63 2.91 -6.32 11.52
CA PRO A 63 3.23 -7.31 12.56
C PRO A 63 4.41 -8.22 12.22
N ALA A 64 4.65 -8.50 10.93
CA ALA A 64 5.62 -9.50 10.48
C ALA A 64 6.53 -9.03 9.33
N LEU A 65 6.35 -7.80 8.82
CA LEU A 65 7.15 -7.28 7.72
C LEU A 65 8.24 -6.34 8.22
N VAL A 66 9.39 -6.37 7.56
CA VAL A 66 10.35 -5.26 7.54
C VAL A 66 10.00 -4.40 6.33
N GLU A 67 9.82 -3.09 6.54
CA GLU A 67 9.63 -2.12 5.47
C GLU A 67 10.82 -1.18 5.40
N ARG A 68 11.25 -0.83 4.19
CA ARG A 68 12.36 0.09 3.95
C ARG A 68 11.93 1.18 2.99
N PHE A 69 12.18 2.42 3.38
CA PHE A 69 12.11 3.59 2.52
C PHE A 69 13.51 4.05 2.15
N SER A 70 13.79 4.22 0.87
CA SER A 70 15.01 4.84 0.35
C SER A 70 14.59 6.00 -0.55
N VAL A 71 14.86 7.23 -0.14
CA VAL A 71 14.50 8.41 -0.93
C VAL A 71 15.51 8.56 -2.07
N GLU A 72 15.02 8.51 -3.30
CA GLU A 72 15.83 8.67 -4.51
C GLU A 72 15.89 10.13 -4.97
N ASP A 73 14.78 10.88 -4.79
CA ASP A 73 14.69 12.31 -5.08
C ASP A 73 13.63 12.97 -4.18
N GLY A 74 13.77 14.28 -3.91
CA GLY A 74 12.87 15.02 -3.05
C GLY A 74 13.07 14.72 -1.56
N GLU A 75 11.99 14.83 -0.79
CA GLU A 75 11.99 14.62 0.67
C GLU A 75 10.75 13.84 1.10
N LEU A 76 10.92 12.95 2.08
CA LEU A 76 9.82 12.22 2.71
C LEU A 76 9.86 12.44 4.22
N THR A 77 8.76 12.92 4.79
CA THR A 77 8.60 12.96 6.24
C THR A 77 8.13 11.60 6.74
N VAL A 78 8.79 11.06 7.74
CA VAL A 78 8.44 9.80 8.40
C VAL A 78 8.22 10.01 9.89
N LEU A 79 7.25 9.31 10.45
CA LEU A 79 6.97 9.22 11.88
C LEU A 79 7.21 7.78 12.33
N LEU A 80 8.19 7.53 13.19
CA LEU A 80 8.53 6.21 13.73
C LEU A 80 8.41 6.25 15.25
N ASP A 81 7.49 5.47 15.83
CA ASP A 81 7.20 5.45 17.28
C ASP A 81 7.10 6.86 17.88
N GLY A 82 6.40 7.76 17.20
CA GLY A 82 6.17 9.13 17.62
C GLY A 82 7.35 10.10 17.39
N ARG A 83 8.43 9.65 16.78
CA ARG A 83 9.56 10.50 16.41
C ARG A 83 9.46 10.87 14.94
N LYS A 84 9.29 12.16 14.67
CA LYS A 84 9.27 12.71 13.32
C LYS A 84 10.70 12.97 12.82
N SER A 85 10.97 12.58 11.57
CA SER A 85 12.17 12.92 10.82
C SER A 85 11.84 13.19 9.35
N VAL A 86 12.71 13.91 8.68
CA VAL A 86 12.63 14.14 7.23
C VAL A 86 13.81 13.40 6.60
N LEU A 87 13.51 12.59 5.60
CA LEU A 87 14.52 11.89 4.80
C LEU A 87 14.69 12.65 3.48
N GLY A 88 15.89 13.08 3.19
CA GLY A 88 16.27 13.65 1.91
C GLY A 88 16.81 12.62 0.93
N ALA A 89 17.10 13.05 -0.29
CA ALA A 89 17.67 12.18 -1.32
C ALA A 89 18.95 11.47 -0.85
N GLY A 90 19.00 10.15 -1.04
CA GLY A 90 20.08 9.27 -0.56
C GLY A 90 19.90 8.75 0.86
N GLU A 91 18.96 9.29 1.64
CA GLU A 91 18.66 8.83 2.99
C GLU A 91 17.63 7.68 2.97
N ARG A 92 17.64 6.91 4.07
CA ARG A 92 16.78 5.73 4.21
C ARG A 92 16.27 5.56 5.63
N ALA A 93 15.11 4.91 5.75
CA ALA A 93 14.59 4.40 7.01
C ALA A 93 14.27 2.90 6.88
N GLU A 94 14.54 2.15 7.92
CA GLU A 94 14.12 0.76 8.05
C GLU A 94 13.17 0.63 9.23
N ILE A 95 12.01 0.05 8.98
CA ILE A 95 10.92 -0.09 9.93
C ILE A 95 10.79 -1.56 10.28
N GLN A 96 11.10 -1.88 11.53
CA GLN A 96 11.02 -3.25 12.05
C GLN A 96 9.57 -3.66 12.33
N PRO A 97 9.27 -4.98 12.33
CA PRO A 97 7.96 -5.46 12.72
C PRO A 97 7.49 -4.89 14.07
N GLY A 98 6.23 -4.48 14.13
CA GLY A 98 5.62 -3.93 15.33
C GLY A 98 5.86 -2.44 15.58
N VAL A 99 6.70 -1.78 14.81
CA VAL A 99 6.96 -0.34 14.92
C VAL A 99 5.79 0.45 14.33
N TRP A 100 5.18 1.32 15.12
CA TRP A 100 4.15 2.25 14.66
C TRP A 100 4.78 3.32 13.79
N HIS A 101 4.26 3.49 12.56
CA HIS A 101 4.80 4.46 11.63
C HIS A 101 3.72 5.11 10.77
N ASP A 102 4.10 6.24 10.19
CA ASP A 102 3.33 7.03 9.25
C ASP A 102 4.32 7.75 8.31
N TRP A 103 3.87 8.16 7.14
CA TRP A 103 4.66 8.99 6.26
C TRP A 103 3.78 9.97 5.48
N TRP A 104 4.37 11.11 5.10
CA TRP A 104 3.76 12.11 4.23
C TRP A 104 4.82 12.94 3.54
N ASN A 105 4.43 13.60 2.45
CA ASN A 105 5.24 14.61 1.78
C ASN A 105 4.73 16.00 2.18
N GLU A 106 5.42 16.68 3.06
CA GLU A 106 5.13 18.08 3.46
C GLU A 106 6.01 19.10 2.73
N GLY A 107 6.89 18.62 1.84
CA GLY A 107 7.74 19.45 0.99
C GLY A 107 6.98 20.08 -0.19
N ASP A 108 7.68 20.88 -0.95
CA ASP A 108 7.17 21.57 -2.16
C ASP A 108 7.46 20.80 -3.46
N LYS A 109 8.23 19.72 -3.38
CA LYS A 109 8.63 18.87 -4.51
C LYS A 109 8.05 17.46 -4.37
N THR A 110 7.90 16.82 -5.50
CA THR A 110 7.56 15.38 -5.53
C THR A 110 8.72 14.58 -4.94
N ALA A 111 8.39 13.64 -4.05
CA ALA A 111 9.34 12.66 -3.55
C ALA A 111 9.27 11.39 -4.40
N ILE A 112 10.43 10.85 -4.75
CA ILE A 112 10.61 9.54 -5.38
C ILE A 112 11.25 8.63 -4.35
N VAL A 113 10.54 7.57 -3.99
CA VAL A 113 10.94 6.71 -2.87
C VAL A 113 10.87 5.24 -3.31
N ARG A 114 11.99 4.55 -3.18
CA ARG A 114 11.99 3.10 -3.28
C ARG A 114 11.45 2.52 -1.98
N VAL A 115 10.36 1.78 -2.07
CA VAL A 115 9.73 1.07 -0.95
C VAL A 115 9.98 -0.41 -1.12
N GLU A 116 10.51 -1.07 -0.10
CA GLU A 116 10.77 -2.51 -0.08
C GLU A 116 10.11 -3.12 1.14
N VAL A 117 9.50 -4.29 0.99
CA VAL A 117 8.89 -5.05 2.09
C VAL A 117 9.34 -6.51 2.04
N THR A 118 9.64 -7.08 3.19
CA THR A 118 10.06 -8.48 3.33
C THR A 118 9.46 -9.09 4.62
N PRO A 119 8.71 -10.22 4.53
CA PRO A 119 8.25 -10.91 3.31
C PRO A 119 7.18 -10.10 2.55
N GLY A 120 7.17 -10.16 1.22
CA GLY A 120 6.35 -9.30 0.35
C GLY A 120 5.15 -9.97 -0.33
N GLU A 121 4.97 -11.30 -0.17
CA GLU A 121 4.04 -12.11 -0.97
C GLU A 121 2.59 -11.62 -0.96
N ARG A 122 2.13 -11.09 0.18
CA ARG A 122 0.74 -10.62 0.34
C ARG A 122 0.61 -9.11 0.32
N PHE A 123 1.71 -8.38 0.48
CA PHE A 123 1.71 -6.92 0.56
C PHE A 123 1.20 -6.29 -0.73
N GLY A 124 1.67 -6.77 -1.88
CA GLY A 124 1.23 -6.28 -3.18
C GLY A 124 -0.30 -6.34 -3.36
N HIS A 125 -0.93 -7.44 -2.97
CA HIS A 125 -2.40 -7.60 -3.07
C HIS A 125 -3.17 -6.62 -2.17
N LEU A 126 -2.63 -6.28 -1.00
CA LEU A 126 -3.22 -5.26 -0.14
C LEU A 126 -3.16 -3.88 -0.80
N ILE A 127 -1.98 -3.47 -1.29
CA ILE A 127 -1.77 -2.16 -1.93
C ILE A 127 -2.59 -2.05 -3.21
N GLU A 128 -2.53 -3.06 -4.06
CA GLU A 128 -3.35 -3.17 -5.27
C GLU A 128 -4.84 -2.93 -4.96
N THR A 129 -5.36 -3.58 -3.92
CA THR A 129 -6.76 -3.44 -3.52
C THR A 129 -7.07 -2.05 -2.98
N LEU A 130 -6.23 -1.51 -2.09
CA LEU A 130 -6.45 -0.18 -1.51
C LEU A 130 -6.41 0.93 -2.58
N PHE A 131 -5.44 0.87 -3.48
CA PHE A 131 -5.29 1.85 -4.55
C PHE A 131 -6.42 1.73 -5.57
N GLY A 132 -6.81 0.50 -5.91
CA GLY A 132 -7.94 0.26 -6.79
C GLY A 132 -9.26 0.79 -6.23
N LEU A 133 -9.55 0.57 -4.94
CA LEU A 133 -10.72 1.13 -4.28
C LEU A 133 -10.71 2.66 -4.28
N ALA A 134 -9.54 3.27 -4.10
CA ALA A 134 -9.40 4.74 -4.13
C ALA A 134 -9.63 5.30 -5.54
N ARG A 135 -9.02 4.69 -6.55
CA ARG A 135 -9.15 5.09 -7.95
C ARG A 135 -10.59 5.01 -8.44
N GLU A 136 -11.31 3.96 -8.06
CA GLU A 136 -12.72 3.77 -8.43
C GLU A 136 -13.71 4.54 -7.53
N GLY A 137 -13.23 5.38 -6.60
CA GLY A 137 -14.07 6.22 -5.75
C GLY A 137 -14.78 5.47 -4.60
N HIS A 138 -14.30 4.29 -4.22
CA HIS A 138 -14.88 3.48 -3.13
C HIS A 138 -14.28 3.80 -1.75
N VAL A 139 -13.65 4.94 -1.61
CA VAL A 139 -13.09 5.45 -0.36
C VAL A 139 -13.66 6.82 -0.02
N ASN A 140 -13.55 7.24 1.23
CA ASN A 140 -13.91 8.58 1.65
C ASN A 140 -12.79 9.59 1.31
N LYS A 141 -12.99 10.88 1.60
CA LYS A 141 -12.03 11.97 1.36
C LYS A 141 -10.67 11.79 2.08
N ARG A 142 -10.55 10.84 2.99
CA ARG A 142 -9.31 10.50 3.69
C ARG A 142 -8.66 9.23 3.15
N GLY A 143 -9.19 8.64 2.08
CA GLY A 143 -8.71 7.39 1.50
C GLY A 143 -9.18 6.11 2.22
N MET A 144 -10.05 6.24 3.25
CA MET A 144 -10.55 5.08 3.99
C MET A 144 -11.74 4.43 3.27
N PRO A 145 -11.72 3.11 3.06
CA PRO A 145 -12.84 2.35 2.52
C PRO A 145 -14.08 2.39 3.44
N HIS A 146 -15.21 1.96 2.90
CA HIS A 146 -16.42 1.74 3.72
C HIS A 146 -16.11 0.82 4.94
N PRO A 147 -16.70 1.05 6.13
CA PRO A 147 -16.37 0.28 7.34
C PRO A 147 -16.45 -1.25 7.19
N LEU A 148 -17.39 -1.77 6.40
CA LEU A 148 -17.48 -3.20 6.12
C LEU A 148 -16.30 -3.69 5.26
N GLN A 149 -15.89 -2.91 4.27
CA GLN A 149 -14.73 -3.20 3.45
C GLN A 149 -13.45 -3.17 4.28
N LEU A 150 -13.29 -2.14 5.12
CA LEU A 150 -12.15 -2.00 6.02
C LEU A 150 -12.07 -3.16 7.01
N ALA A 151 -13.20 -3.58 7.60
CA ALA A 151 -13.23 -4.71 8.53
C ALA A 151 -12.78 -6.01 7.87
N LEU A 152 -13.18 -6.22 6.61
CA LEU A 152 -12.77 -7.41 5.86
C LEU A 152 -11.28 -7.36 5.51
N LEU A 153 -10.77 -6.23 5.03
CA LEU A 153 -9.35 -6.03 4.75
C LEU A 153 -8.49 -6.21 6.01
N ALA A 154 -8.87 -5.55 7.11
CA ALA A 154 -8.15 -5.64 8.38
C ALA A 154 -8.17 -7.05 9.00
N THR A 155 -9.18 -7.86 8.70
CA THR A 155 -9.22 -9.26 9.13
C THR A 155 -8.36 -10.14 8.25
N GLU A 156 -8.45 -9.98 6.94
CA GLU A 156 -7.74 -10.78 5.94
C GLU A 156 -6.22 -10.52 5.97
N PHE A 157 -5.84 -9.25 6.12
CA PHE A 157 -4.45 -8.78 6.10
C PHE A 157 -3.94 -8.41 7.51
N SER A 158 -4.48 -9.04 8.56
CA SER A 158 -4.10 -8.76 9.95
C SER A 158 -2.64 -9.08 10.30
N ASP A 159 -2.01 -9.93 9.51
CA ASP A 159 -0.59 -10.28 9.55
C ASP A 159 0.30 -9.27 8.79
N ILE A 160 -0.32 -8.48 7.88
CA ILE A 160 0.38 -7.50 7.03
C ILE A 160 0.30 -6.10 7.63
N ILE A 161 -0.89 -5.65 8.04
CA ILE A 161 -1.11 -4.29 8.51
C ILE A 161 -2.09 -4.23 9.68
N VAL A 162 -1.76 -3.40 10.67
CA VAL A 162 -2.66 -3.02 11.77
C VAL A 162 -2.67 -1.51 11.89
N PHE A 163 -3.83 -0.88 11.79
CA PHE A 163 -3.97 0.56 11.99
C PHE A 163 -3.96 0.92 13.48
N ARG A 164 -3.44 2.09 13.82
CA ARG A 164 -3.40 2.54 15.22
C ARG A 164 -4.78 2.93 15.75
N LYS A 165 -5.67 3.41 14.86
CA LYS A 165 -7.01 3.87 15.25
C LYS A 165 -8.09 3.13 14.45
N PRO A 166 -9.18 2.70 15.13
CA PRO A 166 -9.36 2.62 16.58
C PRO A 166 -8.32 1.69 17.21
N PRO A 167 -8.13 1.69 18.54
CA PRO A 167 -7.12 0.82 19.17
C PRO A 167 -7.28 -0.67 18.79
N PRO A 168 -6.18 -1.44 18.59
CA PRO A 168 -6.25 -2.83 18.15
C PRO A 168 -7.14 -3.73 18.99
N ALA A 169 -7.22 -3.48 20.31
CA ALA A 169 -8.11 -4.20 21.21
C ALA A 169 -9.61 -4.01 20.87
N VAL A 170 -9.97 -2.88 20.27
CA VAL A 170 -11.33 -2.59 19.78
C VAL A 170 -11.52 -3.14 18.37
N GLN A 171 -10.49 -3.05 17.53
CA GLN A 171 -10.55 -3.52 16.14
C GLN A 171 -10.86 -5.01 16.04
N ARG A 172 -10.15 -5.84 16.81
CA ARG A 172 -10.28 -7.31 16.74
C ARG A 172 -11.72 -7.80 16.92
N PRO A 173 -12.43 -7.50 18.01
CA PRO A 173 -13.83 -7.95 18.16
C PRO A 173 -14.77 -7.28 17.15
N LEU A 174 -14.60 -5.98 16.88
CA LEU A 174 -15.45 -5.25 15.96
C LEU A 174 -15.33 -5.82 14.53
N PHE A 175 -14.14 -6.01 14.04
CA PHE A 175 -13.91 -6.51 12.68
C PHE A 175 -14.26 -8.00 12.57
N GLY A 176 -14.08 -8.78 13.65
CA GLY A 176 -14.53 -10.17 13.71
C GLY A 176 -16.04 -10.32 13.50
N ILE A 177 -16.84 -9.35 13.96
CA ILE A 177 -18.30 -9.32 13.73
C ILE A 177 -18.63 -8.76 12.35
N LEU A 178 -17.96 -7.70 11.91
CA LEU A 178 -18.27 -7.01 10.66
C LEU A 178 -17.79 -7.76 9.42
N ALA A 179 -16.68 -8.50 9.46
CA ALA A 179 -16.14 -9.20 8.31
C ALA A 179 -17.08 -10.30 7.75
N PRO A 180 -17.73 -11.16 8.55
CA PRO A 180 -18.73 -12.09 8.03
C PRO A 180 -19.93 -11.38 7.38
N LEU A 181 -20.37 -10.25 7.95
CA LEU A 181 -21.44 -9.43 7.37
C LEU A 181 -21.00 -8.81 6.05
N ALA A 182 -19.76 -8.33 5.96
CA ALA A 182 -19.18 -7.80 4.74
C ALA A 182 -19.18 -8.85 3.61
N ARG A 183 -18.69 -10.08 3.90
CA ARG A 183 -18.71 -11.18 2.94
C ARG A 183 -20.13 -11.50 2.44
N ARG A 184 -21.13 -11.54 3.36
CA ARG A 184 -22.53 -11.76 2.99
C ARG A 184 -23.11 -10.65 2.11
N ARG A 185 -22.56 -9.44 2.16
CA ARG A 185 -22.93 -8.29 1.32
C ARG A 185 -22.12 -8.17 0.04
N GLY A 186 -21.30 -9.18 -0.30
CA GLY A 186 -20.53 -9.24 -1.53
C GLY A 186 -19.18 -8.52 -1.50
N TYR A 187 -18.74 -7.97 -0.34
CA TYR A 187 -17.40 -7.43 -0.22
C TYR A 187 -16.35 -8.52 -0.30
N ARG A 188 -15.20 -8.22 -0.88
CA ARG A 188 -14.05 -9.10 -1.01
C ARG A 188 -12.82 -8.49 -0.36
N ALA A 189 -11.86 -9.33 0.02
CA ALA A 189 -10.59 -8.86 0.58
C ALA A 189 -9.61 -8.38 -0.49
N THR A 190 -9.77 -8.85 -1.73
CA THR A 190 -8.91 -8.47 -2.86
C THR A 190 -9.75 -8.17 -4.10
N TYR A 191 -9.35 -7.16 -4.84
CA TYR A 191 -9.96 -6.73 -6.10
C TYR A 191 -8.88 -6.42 -7.14
N PRO A 192 -8.12 -7.42 -7.59
CA PRO A 192 -7.02 -7.19 -8.54
C PRO A 192 -7.45 -6.45 -9.81
N SER A 193 -8.68 -6.70 -10.28
CA SER A 193 -9.23 -6.03 -11.46
C SER A 193 -9.43 -4.52 -11.31
N LEU A 194 -9.53 -4.01 -10.07
CA LEU A 194 -9.72 -2.58 -9.82
C LEU A 194 -8.42 -1.77 -9.84
N SER A 195 -7.29 -2.42 -9.67
CA SER A 195 -6.02 -1.76 -9.39
C SER A 195 -5.15 -1.53 -10.61
N ARG A 196 -5.26 -2.38 -11.62
CA ARG A 196 -4.37 -2.40 -12.77
C ARG A 196 -4.75 -1.33 -13.76
N THR A 197 -3.91 -0.30 -13.87
CA THR A 197 -4.08 0.76 -14.85
C THR A 197 -3.39 0.44 -16.16
N THR A 198 -2.09 0.46 -16.21
CA THR A 198 -1.29 0.25 -17.42
C THR A 198 0.09 -0.19 -17.00
N LEU A 199 0.70 -1.08 -17.77
CA LEU A 199 2.13 -1.36 -17.60
C LEU A 199 2.90 -0.08 -17.95
N ALA A 200 3.81 0.33 -17.08
CA ALA A 200 4.74 1.40 -17.41
C ALA A 200 5.53 1.01 -18.68
N PRO A 201 5.80 1.95 -19.59
CA PRO A 201 6.70 1.67 -20.71
C PRO A 201 8.00 1.09 -20.18
N ARG A 202 8.44 -0.04 -20.73
CA ARG A 202 9.76 -0.61 -20.36
C ARG A 202 10.81 0.46 -20.60
N VAL A 203 11.40 0.97 -19.54
CA VAL A 203 12.63 1.77 -19.67
C VAL A 203 13.67 0.84 -20.29
N PRO A 204 14.26 1.14 -21.46
CA PRO A 204 15.34 0.34 -22.00
C PRO A 204 16.43 0.26 -20.92
N ARG A 205 16.85 -0.94 -20.54
CA ARG A 205 18.07 -1.09 -19.76
C ARG A 205 19.19 -0.61 -20.65
N ASP A 206 19.84 0.48 -20.26
CA ASP A 206 21.09 0.87 -20.90
C ASP A 206 22.04 -0.33 -20.78
N THR A 207 22.25 -0.99 -21.89
CA THR A 207 23.29 -2.01 -22.01
C THR A 207 24.60 -1.26 -21.82
N PRO A 208 25.42 -1.58 -20.80
CA PRO A 208 26.72 -0.93 -20.69
C PRO A 208 27.46 -1.21 -21.99
N ALA A 209 27.87 -0.14 -22.67
CA ALA A 209 28.72 -0.22 -23.83
C ALA A 209 30.02 -0.94 -23.43
N GLY A 210 30.27 -2.07 -24.09
CA GLY A 210 31.47 -2.88 -23.93
C GLY A 210 32.77 -2.17 -24.36
#